data_811e9b20dbaf5c871f72e0410f788ec6
#
_entry.id   811e9b20dbaf5c871f72e0410f788ec6
#
_cell.length_a   1.000
_cell.length_b   1.000
_cell.length_c   1.000
_cell.angle_alpha   90.00
_cell.angle_beta   90.00
_cell.angle_gamma   90.00
#
_symmetry.space_group_name_H-M   'P 1'
#
loop_
_entity.id
_entity.type
_entity.pdbx_description
1 polymer ?
#
loop_
_entity_poly.entity_id
_entity_poly.type
_entity_poly.pdbx_seq_one_letter_code
_entity_poly.pdbx_strand_id
1 'polypeptide(L)'
;MMRRLRYVREKIDETIGRLNIDRAKIKMAGFALPGLIDREGTSYTYLTYEQPGIKSILEEMLQIPVFIDNDSNVMAMAEHTFGVAKNVDNVLCISVNECIGLGMILNSKLYRGGIGMAGEFGHIRISGLEAPCHCGKIGCLETVSSGRAIENVAGKPLREIIEAARKDDISAIDLLHRAGEKLGEGIATMIHLFNPDMVVIGGRSCKRVT
;
A
#
# COMPACT_ATOMS: atom_id res chain seq x y z
N MET A 1 -18.65 7.27 -7.16
CA MET A 1 -17.54 8.18 -6.82
C MET A 1 -18.00 9.37 -5.99
N MET A 2 -18.91 10.22 -6.42
CA MET A 2 -19.39 11.42 -5.71
C MET A 2 -19.79 11.19 -4.24
N ARG A 3 -20.47 10.07 -3.92
CA ARG A 3 -20.83 9.73 -2.54
C ARG A 3 -19.61 9.52 -1.64
N ARG A 4 -18.54 8.89 -2.15
CA ARG A 4 -17.30 8.67 -1.39
C ARG A 4 -16.53 9.98 -1.18
N LEU A 5 -16.45 10.84 -2.19
CA LEU A 5 -15.79 12.14 -2.07
C LEU A 5 -16.51 13.06 -1.09
N ARG A 6 -17.86 13.05 -1.08
CA ARG A 6 -18.65 13.77 -0.08
C ARG A 6 -18.32 13.29 1.33
N TYR A 7 -18.27 11.98 1.54
CA TYR A 7 -17.87 11.41 2.84
C TYR A 7 -16.47 11.83 3.27
N VAL A 8 -15.49 11.84 2.33
CA VAL A 8 -14.12 12.32 2.61
C VAL A 8 -14.17 13.78 3.07
N ARG A 9 -14.90 14.64 2.37
CA ARG A 9 -15.07 16.04 2.75
C ARG A 9 -15.67 16.20 4.15
N GLU A 10 -16.77 15.49 4.41
CA GLU A 10 -17.43 15.50 5.72
C GLU A 10 -16.46 15.11 6.85
N LYS A 11 -15.62 14.08 6.64
CA LYS A 11 -14.61 13.65 7.62
C LYS A 11 -13.48 14.64 7.81
N ILE A 12 -13.06 15.33 6.76
CA ILE A 12 -12.08 16.42 6.85
C ILE A 12 -12.67 17.57 7.65
N ASP A 13 -13.89 18.02 7.33
CA ASP A 13 -14.57 19.12 8.00
C ASP A 13 -14.82 18.81 9.49
N GLU A 14 -15.26 17.61 9.80
CA GLU A 14 -15.42 17.10 11.17
C GLU A 14 -14.09 17.14 11.95
N THR A 15 -12.99 16.71 11.30
CA THR A 15 -11.67 16.67 11.94
C THR A 15 -11.14 18.07 12.21
N ILE A 16 -11.27 18.97 11.24
CA ILE A 16 -10.89 20.39 11.37
C ILE A 16 -11.67 21.03 12.54
N GLY A 17 -12.98 20.81 12.60
CA GLY A 17 -13.82 21.32 13.68
C GLY A 17 -13.46 20.75 15.04
N ARG A 18 -13.26 19.42 15.13
CA ARG A 18 -12.88 18.73 16.39
C ARG A 18 -11.53 19.22 16.94
N LEU A 19 -10.57 19.48 16.06
CA LEU A 19 -9.24 19.94 16.44
C LEU A 19 -9.14 21.45 16.55
N ASN A 20 -10.25 22.18 16.32
CA ASN A 20 -10.33 23.65 16.31
C ASN A 20 -9.23 24.29 15.44
N ILE A 21 -9.00 23.74 14.24
CA ILE A 21 -8.01 24.24 13.30
C ILE A 21 -8.62 25.38 12.48
N ASP A 22 -7.93 26.50 12.43
CA ASP A 22 -8.27 27.59 11.51
C ASP A 22 -8.00 27.15 10.06
N ARG A 23 -9.05 27.09 9.23
CA ARG A 23 -8.94 26.69 7.82
C ARG A 23 -7.94 27.51 7.01
N ALA A 24 -7.80 28.79 7.32
CA ALA A 24 -6.85 29.67 6.64
C ALA A 24 -5.38 29.24 6.85
N LYS A 25 -5.10 28.47 7.88
CA LYS A 25 -3.78 27.90 8.18
C LYS A 25 -3.48 26.61 7.40
N ILE A 26 -4.49 25.97 6.84
CA ILE A 26 -4.28 24.76 6.03
C ILE A 26 -3.80 25.18 4.65
N LYS A 27 -2.57 24.84 4.31
CA LYS A 27 -1.92 25.29 3.07
C LYS A 27 -2.03 24.29 1.93
N MET A 28 -2.16 22.99 2.24
CA MET A 28 -2.26 21.92 1.26
C MET A 28 -2.85 20.65 1.87
N ALA A 29 -3.28 19.72 1.02
CA ALA A 29 -3.69 18.38 1.42
C ALA A 29 -2.91 17.32 0.63
N GLY A 30 -2.51 16.24 1.32
CA GLY A 30 -1.90 15.07 0.72
C GLY A 30 -2.85 13.86 0.77
N PHE A 31 -2.97 13.14 -0.33
CA PHE A 31 -3.77 11.91 -0.41
C PHE A 31 -2.91 10.75 -0.84
N ALA A 32 -2.87 9.72 0.00
CA ALA A 32 -2.31 8.43 -0.34
C ALA A 32 -3.43 7.55 -0.92
N LEU A 33 -3.31 7.16 -2.17
CA LEU A 33 -4.32 6.36 -2.87
C LEU A 33 -3.74 5.01 -3.27
N PRO A 34 -4.52 3.93 -3.21
CA PRO A 34 -4.09 2.64 -3.74
C PRO A 34 -4.08 2.65 -5.26
N GLY A 35 -3.21 1.82 -5.86
CA GLY A 35 -3.12 1.59 -7.29
C GLY A 35 -2.13 2.49 -8.02
N LEU A 36 -2.22 2.51 -9.34
CA LEU A 36 -1.26 3.20 -10.20
C LEU A 36 -1.47 4.71 -10.16
N ILE A 37 -0.44 5.44 -9.78
CA ILE A 37 -0.40 6.90 -9.75
C ILE A 37 0.82 7.36 -10.54
N ASP A 38 0.62 8.21 -11.55
CA ASP A 38 1.75 8.78 -12.30
C ASP A 38 2.40 9.97 -11.58
N ARG A 39 3.43 10.55 -12.22
CA ARG A 39 4.18 11.68 -11.64
C ARG A 39 3.35 12.95 -11.52
N GLU A 40 2.32 13.10 -12.31
CA GLU A 40 1.41 14.23 -12.32
C GLU A 40 0.29 14.09 -11.28
N GLY A 41 0.21 12.92 -10.61
CA GLY A 41 -0.81 12.60 -9.64
C GLY A 41 -2.12 12.12 -10.28
N THR A 42 -2.05 11.64 -11.53
CA THR A 42 -3.20 10.99 -12.17
C THR A 42 -3.35 9.57 -11.65
N SER A 43 -4.53 9.23 -11.20
CA SER A 43 -4.84 7.90 -10.68
C SER A 43 -5.49 7.03 -11.74
N TYR A 44 -4.93 5.84 -11.96
CA TYR A 44 -5.41 4.82 -12.90
C TYR A 44 -6.06 3.64 -12.17
N THR A 45 -6.64 3.87 -11.01
CA THR A 45 -7.30 2.82 -10.25
C THR A 45 -8.71 2.55 -10.75
N TYR A 46 -9.24 1.36 -10.46
CA TYR A 46 -10.66 1.05 -10.71
C TYR A 46 -11.64 2.01 -10.01
N LEU A 47 -11.19 2.75 -9.00
CA LEU A 47 -11.99 3.76 -8.32
C LEU A 47 -12.11 5.06 -9.11
N THR A 48 -11.18 5.31 -10.04
CA THR A 48 -11.03 6.58 -10.74
C THR A 48 -10.84 6.41 -12.24
N TYR A 49 -10.96 5.18 -12.76
CA TYR A 49 -10.68 4.83 -14.16
C TYR A 49 -11.44 5.70 -15.18
N GLU A 50 -12.67 6.07 -14.89
CA GLU A 50 -13.48 6.91 -15.79
C GLU A 50 -13.23 8.41 -15.65
N GLN A 51 -12.39 8.82 -14.70
CA GLN A 51 -12.13 10.24 -14.45
C GLN A 51 -10.65 10.49 -14.12
N PRO A 52 -9.83 10.69 -15.17
CA PRO A 52 -8.47 11.20 -15.00
C PRO A 52 -8.56 12.64 -14.49
N GLY A 53 -8.59 12.89 -13.22
CA GLY A 53 -8.78 14.24 -12.70
C GLY A 53 -9.20 14.30 -11.25
N ILE A 54 -9.03 13.19 -10.50
CA ILE A 54 -9.36 13.16 -9.07
C ILE A 54 -8.65 14.27 -8.29
N LYS A 55 -7.45 14.65 -8.71
CA LYS A 55 -6.72 15.79 -8.12
C LYS A 55 -7.51 17.08 -8.26
N SER A 56 -7.94 17.42 -9.48
CA SER A 56 -8.72 18.64 -9.72
C SER A 56 -10.04 18.66 -8.97
N ILE A 57 -10.71 17.50 -8.89
CA ILE A 57 -11.95 17.37 -8.12
C ILE A 57 -11.71 17.62 -6.62
N LEU A 58 -10.61 17.09 -6.07
CA LEU A 58 -10.23 17.30 -4.67
C LEU A 58 -9.82 18.75 -4.41
N GLU A 59 -9.08 19.39 -5.33
CA GLU A 59 -8.69 20.80 -5.26
C GLU A 59 -9.92 21.71 -5.30
N GLU A 60 -10.86 21.47 -6.20
CA GLU A 60 -12.13 22.18 -6.27
C GLU A 60 -12.96 22.00 -4.98
N MET A 61 -13.00 20.77 -4.46
CA MET A 61 -13.76 20.45 -3.25
C MET A 61 -13.17 21.09 -2.00
N LEU A 62 -11.85 21.11 -1.88
CA LEU A 62 -11.14 21.56 -0.67
C LEU A 62 -10.71 23.02 -0.72
N GLN A 63 -10.64 23.62 -1.92
CA GLN A 63 -10.17 24.99 -2.18
C GLN A 63 -8.73 25.23 -1.70
N ILE A 64 -7.89 24.20 -1.74
CA ILE A 64 -6.46 24.23 -1.42
C ILE A 64 -5.70 23.31 -2.38
N PRO A 65 -4.38 23.49 -2.60
CA PRO A 65 -3.56 22.60 -3.38
C PRO A 65 -3.61 21.17 -2.87
N VAL A 66 -3.70 20.20 -3.78
CA VAL A 66 -3.75 18.76 -3.47
C VAL A 66 -2.57 18.05 -4.10
N PHE A 67 -1.91 17.20 -3.31
CA PHE A 67 -0.89 16.25 -3.75
C PHE A 67 -1.44 14.83 -3.62
N ILE A 68 -1.23 14.04 -4.65
CA ILE A 68 -1.64 12.63 -4.68
C ILE A 68 -0.42 11.77 -4.97
N ASP A 69 -0.30 10.68 -4.24
CA ASP A 69 0.72 9.67 -4.50
C ASP A 69 0.17 8.28 -4.15
N ASN A 70 0.88 7.25 -4.62
CA ASN A 70 0.60 5.86 -4.24
C ASN A 70 0.83 5.66 -2.75
N ASP A 71 -0.03 4.87 -2.11
CA ASP A 71 0.00 4.64 -0.66
C ASP A 71 1.30 3.98 -0.17
N SER A 72 1.91 3.09 -0.96
CA SER A 72 3.20 2.46 -0.62
C SER A 72 4.37 3.44 -0.76
N ASN A 73 4.31 4.35 -1.74
CA ASN A 73 5.27 5.46 -1.86
C ASN A 73 5.20 6.39 -0.65
N VAL A 74 3.99 6.76 -0.24
CA VAL A 74 3.78 7.61 0.95
C VAL A 74 4.28 6.92 2.21
N MET A 75 4.04 5.60 2.35
CA MET A 75 4.56 4.81 3.47
C MET A 75 6.09 4.85 3.48
N ALA A 76 6.75 4.61 2.33
CA ALA A 76 8.21 4.63 2.24
C ALA A 76 8.79 6.01 2.59
N MET A 77 8.17 7.09 2.11
CA MET A 77 8.57 8.45 2.47
C MET A 77 8.38 8.73 3.97
N ALA A 78 7.29 8.25 4.56
CA ALA A 78 7.03 8.44 5.99
C ALA A 78 8.07 7.70 6.85
N GLU A 79 8.37 6.44 6.53
CA GLU A 79 9.39 5.64 7.22
C GLU A 79 10.80 6.24 7.07
N HIS A 80 11.13 6.78 5.88
CA HIS A 80 12.41 7.42 5.62
C HIS A 80 12.54 8.79 6.30
N THR A 81 11.45 9.53 6.44
CA THR A 81 11.50 10.89 7.02
C THR A 81 11.36 10.86 8.55
N PHE A 82 10.45 10.04 9.08
CA PHE A 82 10.03 10.07 10.48
C PHE A 82 10.14 8.72 11.18
N GLY A 83 10.26 7.61 10.44
CA GLY A 83 10.17 6.26 10.94
C GLY A 83 11.51 5.56 11.14
N VAL A 84 11.47 4.23 11.02
CA VAL A 84 12.61 3.33 11.28
C VAL A 84 13.71 3.40 10.23
N ALA A 85 13.39 3.90 9.03
CA ALA A 85 14.32 4.03 7.91
C ALA A 85 14.97 5.40 7.81
N LYS A 86 14.87 6.21 8.86
CA LYS A 86 15.49 7.55 8.90
C LYS A 86 17.01 7.44 8.75
N ASN A 87 17.58 8.24 7.83
CA ASN A 87 19.01 8.26 7.50
C ASN A 87 19.55 6.96 6.86
N VAL A 88 18.68 6.14 6.25
CA VAL A 88 19.09 4.95 5.49
C VAL A 88 18.94 5.24 4.01
N ASP A 89 20.00 5.05 3.22
CA ASP A 89 20.02 5.48 1.82
C ASP A 89 19.20 4.60 0.88
N ASN A 90 19.20 3.28 1.10
CA ASN A 90 18.53 2.33 0.21
C ASN A 90 17.57 1.46 1.01
N VAL A 91 16.27 1.72 0.87
CA VAL A 91 15.22 1.07 1.65
C VAL A 91 14.12 0.52 0.74
N LEU A 92 13.72 -0.70 1.00
CA LEU A 92 12.52 -1.30 0.42
C LEU A 92 11.42 -1.31 1.49
N CYS A 93 10.35 -0.56 1.29
CA CYS A 93 9.20 -0.53 2.19
C CYS A 93 8.04 -1.33 1.58
N ILE A 94 7.79 -2.51 2.12
CA ILE A 94 6.76 -3.44 1.65
C ILE A 94 5.52 -3.30 2.52
N SER A 95 4.39 -2.97 1.90
CA SER A 95 3.09 -2.92 2.58
C SER A 95 2.28 -4.19 2.29
N VAL A 96 1.89 -4.90 3.34
CA VAL A 96 1.05 -6.11 3.24
C VAL A 96 -0.30 -5.81 3.88
N ASN A 97 -1.24 -5.43 3.05
CA ASN A 97 -2.63 -5.08 3.41
C ASN A 97 -3.60 -5.96 2.63
N GLU A 98 -4.73 -5.41 2.18
CA GLU A 98 -5.62 -6.09 1.21
C GLU A 98 -4.88 -6.46 -0.07
N CYS A 99 -3.93 -5.62 -0.50
CA CYS A 99 -2.99 -5.82 -1.59
C CYS A 99 -1.56 -5.80 -1.08
N ILE A 100 -0.58 -6.07 -1.95
CA ILE A 100 0.85 -5.96 -1.66
C ILE A 100 1.41 -4.80 -2.50
N GLY A 101 2.02 -3.84 -1.83
CA GLY A 101 2.71 -2.72 -2.45
C GLY A 101 4.16 -2.61 -2.03
N LEU A 102 4.95 -1.84 -2.78
CA LEU A 102 6.34 -1.55 -2.50
C LEU A 102 6.64 -0.08 -2.81
N GLY A 103 7.11 0.64 -1.80
CA GLY A 103 7.78 1.92 -1.99
C GLY A 103 9.28 1.75 -1.85
N MET A 104 10.05 2.39 -2.72
CA MET A 104 11.50 2.25 -2.76
C MET A 104 12.18 3.60 -2.52
N ILE A 105 13.08 3.66 -1.55
CA ILE A 105 14.04 4.75 -1.41
C ILE A 105 15.37 4.26 -1.94
N LEU A 106 15.94 4.93 -2.92
CA LEU A 106 17.25 4.61 -3.48
C LEU A 106 18.09 5.89 -3.52
N ASN A 107 19.30 5.83 -2.95
CA ASN A 107 20.17 7.00 -2.76
C ASN A 107 19.44 8.15 -2.05
N SER A 108 18.77 7.84 -0.94
CA SER A 108 17.98 8.77 -0.12
C SER A 108 16.81 9.46 -0.85
N LYS A 109 16.35 8.94 -2.00
CA LYS A 109 15.27 9.51 -2.80
C LYS A 109 14.23 8.46 -3.15
N LEU A 110 12.96 8.85 -3.13
CA LEU A 110 11.88 7.99 -3.59
C LEU A 110 12.06 7.66 -5.08
N TYR A 111 12.18 6.37 -5.37
CA TYR A 111 12.30 5.86 -6.72
C TYR A 111 10.92 5.62 -7.34
N ARG A 112 10.60 6.37 -8.37
CA ARG A 112 9.29 6.33 -9.04
C ARG A 112 9.31 5.63 -10.41
N GLY A 113 10.49 5.28 -10.90
CA GLY A 113 10.65 4.76 -12.26
C GLY A 113 10.41 5.82 -13.35
N GLY A 114 10.22 5.37 -14.58
CA GLY A 114 10.07 6.25 -15.75
C GLY A 114 8.83 7.13 -15.71
N ILE A 115 7.68 6.52 -15.50
CA ILE A 115 6.36 7.17 -15.55
C ILE A 115 5.69 7.33 -14.16
N GLY A 116 6.40 7.00 -13.09
CA GLY A 116 5.87 7.15 -11.73
C GLY A 116 5.32 5.87 -11.10
N MET A 117 5.26 4.77 -11.82
CA MET A 117 4.59 3.52 -11.44
C MET A 117 5.56 2.40 -11.06
N ALA A 118 6.74 2.70 -10.52
CA ALA A 118 7.64 1.67 -10.00
C ALA A 118 7.09 1.07 -8.70
N GLY A 119 7.50 -0.17 -8.40
CA GLY A 119 7.13 -0.80 -7.12
C GLY A 119 5.93 -1.75 -7.20
N GLU A 120 5.52 -2.20 -8.38
CA GLU A 120 4.44 -3.17 -8.59
C GLU A 120 4.83 -4.60 -8.12
N PHE A 121 5.38 -4.69 -6.90
CA PHE A 121 5.94 -5.89 -6.30
C PHE A 121 4.89 -7.00 -6.11
N GLY A 122 3.67 -6.65 -5.75
CA GLY A 122 2.57 -7.61 -5.65
C GLY A 122 2.27 -8.35 -6.96
N HIS A 123 2.69 -7.78 -8.10
CA HIS A 123 2.44 -8.31 -9.43
C HIS A 123 3.65 -8.99 -10.09
N ILE A 124 4.74 -9.23 -9.36
CA ILE A 124 5.79 -10.14 -9.83
C ILE A 124 5.26 -11.57 -9.85
N ARG A 125 5.71 -12.35 -10.83
CA ARG A 125 5.33 -13.76 -10.92
C ARG A 125 6.19 -14.59 -9.99
N ILE A 126 5.54 -15.41 -9.16
CA ILE A 126 6.19 -16.38 -8.28
C ILE A 126 6.04 -17.78 -8.89
N SER A 127 7.12 -18.55 -8.90
CA SER A 127 7.13 -19.89 -9.44
C SER A 127 6.13 -20.80 -8.70
N GLY A 128 5.45 -21.68 -9.46
CA GLY A 128 4.47 -22.61 -8.90
C GLY A 128 3.12 -22.01 -8.52
N LEU A 129 2.89 -20.71 -8.76
CA LEU A 129 1.57 -20.09 -8.58
C LEU A 129 0.83 -20.02 -9.90
N GLU A 130 -0.42 -20.51 -9.91
CA GLU A 130 -1.28 -20.54 -11.11
C GLU A 130 -2.59 -19.75 -10.92
N ALA A 131 -2.75 -19.08 -9.77
CA ALA A 131 -3.95 -18.29 -9.49
C ALA A 131 -4.04 -17.06 -10.41
N PRO A 132 -5.20 -16.80 -11.02
CA PRO A 132 -5.40 -15.59 -11.82
C PRO A 132 -5.37 -14.35 -10.93
N CYS A 133 -4.70 -13.31 -11.39
CA CYS A 133 -4.64 -12.02 -10.74
C CYS A 133 -5.56 -11.02 -11.45
N HIS A 134 -6.11 -10.06 -10.69
CA HIS A 134 -6.94 -9.00 -11.25
C HIS A 134 -6.21 -8.09 -12.25
N CYS A 135 -4.86 -8.10 -12.26
CA CYS A 135 -4.05 -7.39 -13.26
C CYS A 135 -4.00 -8.08 -14.62
N GLY A 136 -4.69 -9.22 -14.80
CA GLY A 136 -4.71 -10.00 -16.02
C GLY A 136 -3.60 -11.05 -16.15
N LYS A 137 -2.63 -11.09 -15.24
CA LYS A 137 -1.57 -12.11 -15.21
C LYS A 137 -1.97 -13.32 -14.35
N ILE A 138 -1.20 -14.39 -14.46
CA ILE A 138 -1.31 -15.58 -13.63
C ILE A 138 -0.08 -15.69 -12.74
N GLY A 139 -0.28 -16.07 -11.47
CA GLY A 139 0.79 -16.37 -10.53
C GLY A 139 1.47 -15.14 -9.91
N CYS A 140 0.77 -14.03 -9.77
CA CYS A 140 1.27 -12.87 -9.05
C CYS A 140 1.42 -13.17 -7.54
N LEU A 141 2.46 -12.62 -6.91
CA LEU A 141 2.69 -12.73 -5.46
C LEU A 141 1.45 -12.35 -4.63
N GLU A 142 0.74 -11.32 -5.05
CA GLU A 142 -0.48 -10.83 -4.40
C GLU A 142 -1.57 -11.91 -4.27
N THR A 143 -1.63 -12.86 -5.22
CA THR A 143 -2.67 -13.90 -5.23
C THR A 143 -2.53 -14.93 -4.10
N VAL A 144 -1.43 -14.92 -3.37
CA VAL A 144 -1.18 -15.85 -2.25
C VAL A 144 -0.84 -15.13 -0.96
N SER A 145 -0.11 -14.00 -1.01
CA SER A 145 0.47 -13.37 0.17
C SER A 145 -0.25 -12.08 0.61
N SER A 146 -1.25 -11.60 -0.14
CA SER A 146 -2.05 -10.46 0.29
C SER A 146 -3.10 -10.83 1.34
N GLY A 147 -3.52 -9.85 2.15
CA GLY A 147 -4.60 -10.07 3.11
C GLY A 147 -5.88 -10.55 2.44
N ARG A 148 -6.23 -10.00 1.27
CA ARG A 148 -7.38 -10.44 0.47
C ARG A 148 -7.24 -11.89 0.02
N ALA A 149 -6.06 -12.32 -0.41
CA ALA A 149 -5.83 -13.69 -0.83
C ALA A 149 -6.01 -14.67 0.33
N ILE A 150 -5.47 -14.33 1.50
CA ILE A 150 -5.59 -15.12 2.73
C ILE A 150 -7.06 -15.22 3.16
N GLU A 151 -7.79 -14.09 3.16
CA GLU A 151 -9.22 -14.04 3.50
C GLU A 151 -10.07 -14.88 2.53
N ASN A 152 -9.78 -14.81 1.23
CA ASN A 152 -10.51 -15.59 0.21
C ASN A 152 -10.33 -17.11 0.39
N VAL A 153 -9.12 -17.55 0.74
CA VAL A 153 -8.85 -18.97 1.00
C VAL A 153 -9.54 -19.46 2.27
N ALA A 154 -9.48 -18.65 3.34
CA ALA A 154 -10.05 -19.04 4.63
C ALA A 154 -11.56 -18.82 4.74
N GLY A 155 -12.16 -17.99 3.87
CA GLY A 155 -13.56 -17.56 3.98
C GLY A 155 -13.86 -16.74 5.24
N LYS A 156 -12.84 -16.15 5.86
CA LYS A 156 -12.93 -15.40 7.13
C LYS A 156 -12.08 -14.13 7.07
N PRO A 157 -12.41 -13.10 7.85
CA PRO A 157 -11.56 -11.91 7.98
C PRO A 157 -10.16 -12.25 8.49
N LEU A 158 -9.14 -11.59 7.96
CA LEU A 158 -7.73 -11.81 8.33
C LEU A 158 -7.48 -11.73 9.84
N ARG A 159 -8.19 -10.84 10.53
CA ARG A 159 -8.09 -10.73 11.99
C ARG A 159 -8.47 -12.04 12.69
N GLU A 160 -9.51 -12.70 12.26
CA GLU A 160 -9.97 -13.96 12.84
C GLU A 160 -8.99 -15.10 12.56
N ILE A 161 -8.37 -15.09 11.37
CA ILE A 161 -7.33 -16.06 10.99
C ILE A 161 -6.09 -15.89 11.88
N ILE A 162 -5.65 -14.66 12.09
CA ILE A 162 -4.52 -14.36 12.97
C ILE A 162 -4.83 -14.76 14.42
N GLU A 163 -6.05 -14.50 14.90
CA GLU A 163 -6.48 -14.89 16.24
C GLU A 163 -6.58 -16.42 16.39
N ALA A 164 -7.01 -17.14 15.35
CA ALA A 164 -7.03 -18.60 15.33
C ALA A 164 -5.61 -19.19 15.36
N ALA A 165 -4.70 -18.65 14.57
CA ALA A 165 -3.29 -19.07 14.57
C ALA A 165 -2.61 -18.86 15.94
N ARG A 166 -2.95 -17.76 16.64
CA ARG A 166 -2.47 -17.51 18.01
C ARG A 166 -3.02 -18.50 19.05
N LYS A 167 -4.06 -19.21 18.72
CA LYS A 167 -4.68 -20.27 19.53
C LYS A 167 -4.32 -21.67 19.02
N ASP A 168 -3.18 -21.76 18.32
CA ASP A 168 -2.63 -23.01 17.78
C ASP A 168 -3.55 -23.73 16.78
N ASP A 169 -4.43 -23.01 16.05
CA ASP A 169 -5.15 -23.57 14.92
C ASP A 169 -4.19 -23.88 13.77
N ILE A 170 -3.96 -25.18 13.54
CA ILE A 170 -2.99 -25.68 12.56
C ILE A 170 -3.31 -25.17 11.15
N SER A 171 -4.59 -25.11 10.76
CA SER A 171 -5.00 -24.68 9.41
C SER A 171 -4.71 -23.20 9.19
N ALA A 172 -4.94 -22.37 10.22
CA ALA A 172 -4.63 -20.94 10.17
C ALA A 172 -3.11 -20.71 10.14
N ILE A 173 -2.34 -21.47 10.95
CA ILE A 173 -0.88 -21.40 10.96
C ILE A 173 -0.32 -21.78 9.58
N ASP A 174 -0.75 -22.91 9.00
CA ASP A 174 -0.28 -23.38 7.71
C ASP A 174 -0.60 -22.41 6.56
N LEU A 175 -1.80 -21.80 6.58
CA LEU A 175 -2.19 -20.79 5.61
C LEU A 175 -1.29 -19.55 5.68
N LEU A 176 -1.06 -19.02 6.89
CA LEU A 176 -0.19 -17.86 7.10
C LEU A 176 1.28 -18.17 6.78
N HIS A 177 1.75 -19.37 7.10
CA HIS A 177 3.09 -19.82 6.80
C HIS A 177 3.34 -19.86 5.28
N ARG A 178 2.45 -20.49 4.51
CA ARG A 178 2.54 -20.52 3.04
C ARG A 178 2.52 -19.13 2.42
N ALA A 179 1.67 -18.25 2.92
CA ALA A 179 1.65 -16.86 2.45
C ALA A 179 2.97 -16.15 2.77
N GLY A 180 3.54 -16.40 3.95
CA GLY A 180 4.84 -15.84 4.38
C GLY A 180 6.01 -16.37 3.57
N GLU A 181 6.05 -17.68 3.25
CA GLU A 181 7.10 -18.27 2.40
C GLU A 181 7.14 -17.62 1.01
N LYS A 182 5.98 -17.45 0.37
CA LYS A 182 5.90 -16.82 -0.95
C LYS A 182 6.26 -15.32 -0.90
N LEU A 183 5.89 -14.63 0.14
CA LEU A 183 6.35 -13.26 0.38
C LEU A 183 7.87 -13.22 0.53
N GLY A 184 8.46 -14.15 1.28
CA GLY A 184 9.91 -14.29 1.47
C GLY A 184 10.65 -14.54 0.17
N GLU A 185 10.14 -15.40 -0.73
CA GLU A 185 10.71 -15.62 -2.08
C GLU A 185 10.75 -14.31 -2.88
N GLY A 186 9.66 -13.55 -2.85
CA GLY A 186 9.60 -12.25 -3.51
C GLY A 186 10.59 -11.25 -2.92
N ILE A 187 10.66 -11.16 -1.59
CA ILE A 187 11.60 -10.27 -0.88
C ILE A 187 13.04 -10.63 -1.19
N ALA A 188 13.39 -11.91 -1.19
CA ALA A 188 14.74 -12.37 -1.55
C ALA A 188 15.13 -11.91 -2.97
N THR A 189 14.20 -12.00 -3.92
CA THR A 189 14.41 -11.49 -5.28
C THR A 189 14.72 -9.99 -5.28
N MET A 190 13.95 -9.19 -4.52
CA MET A 190 14.17 -7.75 -4.44
C MET A 190 15.52 -7.41 -3.76
N ILE A 191 15.91 -8.17 -2.73
CA ILE A 191 17.22 -8.01 -2.08
C ILE A 191 18.33 -8.26 -3.07
N HIS A 192 18.26 -9.32 -3.88
CA HIS A 192 19.27 -9.60 -4.89
C HIS A 192 19.37 -8.53 -5.99
N LEU A 193 18.22 -7.94 -6.39
CA LEU A 193 18.19 -6.94 -7.46
C LEU A 193 18.65 -5.56 -7.01
N PHE A 194 18.30 -5.15 -5.79
CA PHE A 194 18.52 -3.77 -5.32
C PHE A 194 19.58 -3.65 -4.24
N ASN A 195 19.98 -4.76 -3.61
CA ASN A 195 20.96 -4.78 -2.50
C ASN A 195 20.68 -3.65 -1.48
N PRO A 196 19.47 -3.58 -0.87
CA PRO A 196 19.10 -2.49 0.01
C PRO A 196 19.83 -2.57 1.35
N ASP A 197 19.98 -1.43 2.02
CA ASP A 197 20.51 -1.35 3.38
C ASP A 197 19.47 -1.82 4.40
N MET A 198 18.17 -1.67 4.08
CA MET A 198 17.06 -2.05 4.96
C MET A 198 15.83 -2.49 4.17
N VAL A 199 15.14 -3.49 4.70
CA VAL A 199 13.78 -3.87 4.27
C VAL A 199 12.83 -3.62 5.42
N VAL A 200 11.81 -2.79 5.20
CA VAL A 200 10.73 -2.51 6.15
C VAL A 200 9.49 -3.24 5.68
N ILE A 201 8.88 -4.05 6.53
CA ILE A 201 7.61 -4.73 6.25
C ILE A 201 6.56 -4.14 7.18
N GLY A 202 5.53 -3.55 6.59
CA GLY A 202 4.42 -2.92 7.31
C GLY A 202 3.06 -3.33 6.78
N GLY A 203 2.00 -2.90 7.45
CA GLY A 203 0.63 -3.16 7.06
C GLY A 203 -0.20 -3.86 8.14
N ARG A 204 -1.49 -4.03 7.86
CA ARG A 204 -2.44 -4.66 8.81
C ARG A 204 -2.11 -6.12 9.10
N SER A 205 -1.54 -6.80 8.12
CA SER A 205 -1.13 -8.21 8.19
C SER A 205 0.13 -8.42 9.03
N CYS A 206 0.89 -7.35 9.31
CA CYS A 206 2.17 -7.39 10.01
C CYS A 206 2.07 -7.03 11.50
N LYS A 207 0.88 -7.01 12.10
CA LYS A 207 0.76 -6.77 13.54
C LYS A 207 1.51 -7.85 14.32
N ARG A 208 2.48 -7.41 15.14
CA ARG A 208 3.28 -8.29 15.98
C ARG A 208 2.41 -9.34 16.68
N VAL A 209 2.75 -10.59 16.47
CA VAL A 209 2.39 -11.70 17.36
C VAL A 209 3.34 -11.55 18.55
N THR A 210 2.94 -10.79 19.57
CA THR A 210 3.62 -10.75 20.88
C THR A 210 2.89 -11.69 21.81
#